data_d5ce934bd552d3581e33fd939f6e9b52
#
_entry.id   d5ce934bd552d3581e33fd939f6e9b52
#
_cell.length_a   1.000
_cell.length_b   1.000
_cell.length_c   1.000
_cell.angle_alpha   90.00
_cell.angle_beta   90.00
_cell.angle_gamma   90.00
#
_symmetry.space_group_name_H-M   'P 1'
#
loop_
_entity.id
_entity.type
_entity.pdbx_description
1 polymer ?
#
loop_
_entity_poly.entity_id
_entity_poly.type
_entity_poly.pdbx_seq_one_letter_code
_entity_poly.pdbx_strand_id
1 'polypeptide(L)'
;MGVRGFRPLEYNMRVLITNDDGIEAPGLDVLEHIASAVSKDVWVVAPETDQSGASHSLTLAEPLRMRDLGKQHYAVKGTPTDCVIMGVRFLLKDKPPDLVLSGVNRGQNLADDVNYSGTVAGAIEGCLLGVPSIALSLAIGNYETGKPIWDTPMRHGGELLCRLLNAGWPEGVVLNVNFPNCQPDDVKGMAVTTQGQRHPDLLRIEDRLDTRGKPYYWVGIERRKAKPPKGTDLWAVQSGRISVTPLQLDFTDEEALETLAAALGE
;
A
#
# COMPACT_ATOMS: atom_id res chain seq x y z
N MET A 1 8.48 33.52 -12.08
CA MET A 1 8.64 32.35 -12.95
C MET A 1 7.36 31.56 -12.88
N GLY A 2 6.57 31.58 -13.97
CA GLY A 2 5.26 30.95 -13.99
C GLY A 2 5.38 29.44 -13.90
N VAL A 3 4.62 28.85 -12.96
CA VAL A 3 4.43 27.40 -12.85
C VAL A 3 3.78 26.95 -14.18
N ARG A 4 4.52 26.24 -15.02
CA ARG A 4 3.95 25.60 -16.20
C ARG A 4 2.91 24.61 -15.70
N GLY A 5 1.65 24.88 -16.06
CA GLY A 5 0.55 23.98 -15.73
C GLY A 5 0.88 22.57 -16.17
N PHE A 6 0.75 21.63 -15.26
CA PHE A 6 0.91 20.21 -15.49
C PHE A 6 -0.10 19.80 -16.59
N ARG A 7 0.36 19.33 -17.73
CA ARG A 7 -0.48 18.66 -18.74
C ARG A 7 -0.48 17.18 -18.37
N PRO A 8 -1.64 16.58 -18.05
CA PRO A 8 -1.74 15.13 -17.94
C PRO A 8 -1.27 14.52 -19.25
N LEU A 9 -0.29 13.64 -19.21
CA LEU A 9 0.01 12.77 -20.32
C LEU A 9 -1.20 11.85 -20.46
N GLU A 10 -1.83 11.79 -21.64
CA GLU A 10 -2.85 10.78 -21.89
C GLU A 10 -2.14 9.42 -22.00
N TYR A 11 -1.94 8.78 -20.87
CA TYR A 11 -1.48 7.39 -20.84
C TYR A 11 -2.66 6.51 -21.26
N ASN A 12 -2.55 5.85 -22.38
CA ASN A 12 -3.52 4.84 -22.81
C ASN A 12 -3.21 3.49 -22.13
N MET A 13 -3.02 3.55 -20.81
CA MET A 13 -2.66 2.40 -19.98
C MET A 13 -3.90 1.81 -19.28
N ARG A 14 -3.87 0.51 -19.00
CA ARG A 14 -4.84 -0.17 -18.15
C ARG A 14 -4.34 -0.19 -16.73
N VAL A 15 -5.16 0.26 -15.79
CA VAL A 15 -4.83 0.27 -14.36
C VAL A 15 -5.74 -0.71 -13.62
N LEU A 16 -5.14 -1.60 -12.84
CA LEU A 16 -5.84 -2.43 -11.87
C LEU A 16 -5.69 -1.80 -10.48
N ILE A 17 -6.80 -1.60 -9.79
CA ILE A 17 -6.77 -1.11 -8.40
C ILE A 17 -7.35 -2.14 -7.44
N THR A 18 -6.79 -2.20 -6.24
CA THR A 18 -7.22 -3.02 -5.11
C THR A 18 -7.01 -2.29 -3.79
N ASN A 19 -7.44 -2.87 -2.68
CA ASN A 19 -7.16 -2.42 -1.31
C ASN A 19 -7.26 -3.60 -0.33
N ASP A 20 -7.10 -3.35 0.96
CA ASP A 20 -7.39 -4.30 2.05
C ASP A 20 -8.55 -3.86 2.94
N ASP A 21 -8.97 -2.59 2.88
CA ASP A 21 -10.13 -2.06 3.63
C ASP A 21 -11.48 -2.55 3.08
N GLY A 22 -11.51 -3.14 1.86
CA GLY A 22 -12.71 -3.69 1.20
C GLY A 22 -13.28 -2.81 0.09
N ILE A 23 -14.17 -3.43 -0.73
CA ILE A 23 -14.72 -2.84 -1.96
C ILE A 23 -15.53 -1.56 -1.74
N GLU A 24 -16.11 -1.36 -0.56
CA GLU A 24 -16.92 -0.18 -0.19
C GLU A 24 -16.13 0.86 0.63
N ALA A 25 -14.81 0.67 0.78
CA ALA A 25 -14.00 1.56 1.59
C ALA A 25 -13.77 2.91 0.92
N PRO A 26 -13.88 4.05 1.65
CA PRO A 26 -13.69 5.39 1.07
C PRO A 26 -12.31 5.60 0.43
N GLY A 27 -11.28 4.89 0.93
CA GLY A 27 -9.94 4.95 0.35
C GLY A 27 -9.86 4.40 -1.07
N LEU A 28 -10.74 3.45 -1.43
CA LEU A 28 -10.81 2.91 -2.78
C LEU A 28 -11.34 3.94 -3.78
N ASP A 29 -12.36 4.72 -3.39
CA ASP A 29 -12.87 5.84 -4.21
C ASP A 29 -11.78 6.89 -4.45
N VAL A 30 -10.97 7.17 -3.42
CA VAL A 30 -9.82 8.08 -3.52
C VAL A 30 -8.78 7.52 -4.49
N LEU A 31 -8.51 6.21 -4.43
CA LEU A 31 -7.56 5.57 -5.34
C LEU A 31 -8.04 5.58 -6.79
N GLU A 32 -9.34 5.37 -7.02
CA GLU A 32 -9.94 5.46 -8.35
C GLU A 32 -9.82 6.89 -8.90
N HIS A 33 -10.06 7.90 -8.07
CA HIS A 33 -9.82 9.30 -8.42
C HIS A 33 -8.35 9.55 -8.82
N ILE A 34 -7.39 9.03 -8.05
CA ILE A 34 -5.95 9.15 -8.35
C ILE A 34 -5.63 8.46 -9.67
N ALA A 35 -6.12 7.25 -9.90
CA ALA A 35 -5.91 6.48 -11.12
C ALA A 35 -6.47 7.20 -12.36
N SER A 36 -7.58 7.92 -12.21
CA SER A 36 -8.22 8.69 -13.29
C SER A 36 -7.33 9.79 -13.87
N ALA A 37 -6.31 10.24 -13.14
CA ALA A 37 -5.35 11.22 -13.61
C ALA A 37 -4.43 10.67 -14.73
N VAL A 38 -4.30 9.35 -14.85
CA VAL A 38 -3.41 8.68 -15.80
C VAL A 38 -4.14 7.72 -16.74
N SER A 39 -5.37 7.29 -16.42
CA SER A 39 -6.11 6.32 -17.23
C SER A 39 -7.62 6.51 -17.15
N LYS A 40 -8.30 6.15 -18.26
CA LYS A 40 -9.76 5.93 -18.29
C LYS A 40 -10.13 4.44 -18.26
N ASP A 41 -9.15 3.54 -18.42
CA ASP A 41 -9.33 2.09 -18.37
C ASP A 41 -8.89 1.57 -16.99
N VAL A 42 -9.72 1.87 -15.97
CA VAL A 42 -9.49 1.49 -14.57
C VAL A 42 -10.38 0.32 -14.20
N TRP A 43 -9.78 -0.72 -13.64
CA TRP A 43 -10.43 -1.94 -13.17
C TRP A 43 -10.26 -2.06 -11.67
N VAL A 44 -11.36 -2.24 -10.97
CA VAL A 44 -11.41 -2.38 -9.51
C VAL A 44 -11.65 -3.85 -9.16
N VAL A 45 -10.70 -4.45 -8.47
CA VAL A 45 -10.83 -5.82 -7.94
C VAL A 45 -10.38 -5.79 -6.49
N ALA A 46 -11.33 -5.85 -5.56
CA ALA A 46 -11.06 -5.65 -4.14
C ALA A 46 -11.77 -6.69 -3.26
N PRO A 47 -11.32 -6.92 -2.02
CA PRO A 47 -11.99 -7.80 -1.08
C PRO A 47 -13.43 -7.38 -0.79
N GLU A 48 -14.33 -8.35 -0.58
CA GLU A 48 -15.72 -8.04 -0.14
C GLU A 48 -15.78 -7.34 1.20
N THR A 49 -14.84 -7.62 2.09
CA THR A 49 -14.78 -7.12 3.46
C THR A 49 -13.35 -6.76 3.83
N ASP A 50 -13.20 -6.01 4.92
CA ASP A 50 -11.91 -5.66 5.51
C ASP A 50 -11.03 -6.91 5.76
N GLN A 51 -9.79 -6.84 5.27
CA GLN A 51 -8.74 -7.85 5.36
C GLN A 51 -7.50 -7.32 6.09
N SER A 52 -7.66 -6.32 6.96
CA SER A 52 -6.56 -5.71 7.71
C SER A 52 -5.76 -6.78 8.48
N GLY A 53 -4.44 -6.74 8.35
CA GLY A 53 -3.54 -7.69 9.01
C GLY A 53 -3.42 -9.05 8.32
N ALA A 54 -4.06 -9.26 7.15
CA ALA A 54 -3.90 -10.50 6.38
C ALA A 54 -2.49 -10.67 5.78
N SER A 55 -1.69 -9.61 5.75
CA SER A 55 -0.35 -9.65 5.14
C SER A 55 -0.39 -10.17 3.70
N HIS A 56 0.67 -10.79 3.22
CA HIS A 56 0.76 -11.39 1.87
C HIS A 56 0.24 -12.83 1.85
N SER A 57 -0.99 -13.04 2.33
CA SER A 57 -1.60 -14.38 2.38
C SER A 57 -2.40 -14.72 1.12
N LEU A 58 -2.38 -16.00 0.76
CA LEU A 58 -3.11 -16.60 -0.35
C LEU A 58 -4.24 -17.50 0.17
N THR A 59 -5.40 -17.46 -0.45
CA THR A 59 -6.50 -18.36 -0.15
C THR A 59 -6.37 -19.64 -0.97
N LEU A 60 -5.67 -20.65 -0.42
CA LEU A 60 -5.44 -21.93 -1.08
C LEU A 60 -6.35 -23.07 -0.60
N ALA A 61 -6.94 -22.92 0.59
CA ALA A 61 -7.73 -23.95 1.25
C ALA A 61 -9.24 -23.91 0.88
N GLU A 62 -9.70 -22.80 0.31
CA GLU A 62 -11.10 -22.57 -0.06
C GLU A 62 -11.20 -22.01 -1.49
N PRO A 63 -12.32 -22.25 -2.19
CA PRO A 63 -12.53 -21.64 -3.49
C PRO A 63 -12.79 -20.14 -3.39
N LEU A 64 -12.13 -19.35 -4.22
CA LEU A 64 -12.42 -17.93 -4.35
C LEU A 64 -13.78 -17.71 -5.02
N ARG A 65 -14.54 -16.75 -4.52
CA ARG A 65 -15.79 -16.28 -5.13
C ARG A 65 -15.64 -14.82 -5.50
N MET A 66 -16.09 -14.49 -6.71
CA MET A 66 -16.03 -13.13 -7.24
C MET A 66 -17.43 -12.72 -7.69
N ARG A 67 -17.85 -11.51 -7.36
CA ARG A 67 -19.09 -10.87 -7.81
C ARG A 67 -18.76 -9.72 -8.74
N ASP A 68 -19.39 -9.70 -9.91
CA ASP A 68 -19.37 -8.54 -10.81
C ASP A 68 -20.38 -7.50 -10.31
N LEU A 69 -19.90 -6.29 -10.02
CA LEU A 69 -20.71 -5.17 -9.57
C LEU A 69 -21.03 -4.18 -10.71
N GLY A 70 -20.59 -4.50 -11.94
CA GLY A 70 -20.70 -3.63 -13.10
C GLY A 70 -19.60 -2.58 -13.17
N LYS A 71 -19.48 -1.89 -14.30
CA LYS A 71 -18.51 -0.79 -14.52
C LYS A 71 -17.07 -1.16 -14.16
N GLN A 72 -16.63 -2.37 -14.50
CA GLN A 72 -15.27 -2.87 -14.20
C GLN A 72 -14.95 -3.00 -12.69
N HIS A 73 -15.97 -3.14 -11.82
CA HIS A 73 -15.81 -3.35 -10.38
C HIS A 73 -16.17 -4.78 -10.00
N TYR A 74 -15.29 -5.41 -9.26
CA TYR A 74 -15.41 -6.81 -8.83
C TYR A 74 -15.06 -6.95 -7.35
N ALA A 75 -15.95 -7.61 -6.61
CA ALA A 75 -15.72 -7.95 -5.22
C ALA A 75 -15.31 -9.42 -5.09
N VAL A 76 -14.19 -9.69 -4.42
CA VAL A 76 -13.65 -11.03 -4.22
C VAL A 76 -13.74 -11.41 -2.75
N LYS A 77 -14.29 -12.62 -2.47
CA LYS A 77 -14.17 -13.21 -1.14
C LYS A 77 -12.76 -13.79 -0.98
N GLY A 78 -11.81 -12.96 -0.64
CA GLY A 78 -10.39 -13.28 -0.53
C GLY A 78 -9.57 -12.09 -0.03
N THR A 79 -8.27 -12.24 -0.05
CA THR A 79 -7.28 -11.21 0.35
C THR A 79 -7.00 -10.22 -0.79
N PRO A 80 -6.30 -9.10 -0.53
CA PRO A 80 -5.80 -8.22 -1.60
C PRO A 80 -4.92 -8.95 -2.62
N THR A 81 -4.09 -9.87 -2.17
CA THR A 81 -3.27 -10.76 -3.00
C THR A 81 -4.13 -11.56 -3.97
N ASP A 82 -5.18 -12.23 -3.45
CA ASP A 82 -6.13 -12.98 -4.28
C ASP A 82 -6.82 -12.07 -5.31
N CYS A 83 -7.18 -10.85 -4.93
CA CYS A 83 -7.80 -9.87 -5.81
C CYS A 83 -6.90 -9.50 -6.99
N VAL A 84 -5.62 -9.26 -6.73
CA VAL A 84 -4.64 -8.94 -7.79
C VAL A 84 -4.43 -10.14 -8.72
N ILE A 85 -4.31 -11.36 -8.18
CA ILE A 85 -4.20 -12.59 -8.98
C ILE A 85 -5.43 -12.75 -9.87
N MET A 86 -6.64 -12.62 -9.31
CA MET A 86 -7.89 -12.70 -10.07
C MET A 86 -7.98 -11.62 -11.14
N GLY A 87 -7.56 -10.40 -10.82
CA GLY A 87 -7.49 -9.29 -11.77
C GLY A 87 -6.56 -9.59 -12.93
N VAL A 88 -5.31 -9.89 -12.65
CA VAL A 88 -4.26 -10.05 -13.67
C VAL A 88 -4.39 -11.36 -14.44
N ARG A 89 -4.61 -12.49 -13.75
CA ARG A 89 -4.55 -13.83 -14.35
C ARG A 89 -5.88 -14.36 -14.89
N PHE A 90 -6.99 -13.77 -14.47
CA PHE A 90 -8.32 -14.22 -14.89
C PHE A 90 -9.09 -13.15 -15.66
N LEU A 91 -9.40 -12.00 -15.05
CA LEU A 91 -10.21 -10.96 -15.68
C LEU A 91 -9.49 -10.28 -16.86
N LEU A 92 -8.22 -9.98 -16.70
CA LEU A 92 -7.42 -9.20 -17.65
C LEU A 92 -6.36 -10.05 -18.39
N LYS A 93 -6.53 -11.37 -18.41
CA LYS A 93 -5.56 -12.31 -18.99
C LYS A 93 -5.18 -12.02 -20.45
N ASP A 94 -6.14 -11.53 -21.25
CA ASP A 94 -5.94 -11.28 -22.68
C ASP A 94 -5.29 -9.90 -22.96
N LYS A 95 -5.43 -8.97 -22.03
CA LYS A 95 -4.75 -7.68 -22.03
C LYS A 95 -4.44 -7.32 -20.57
N PRO A 96 -3.27 -7.73 -20.03
CA PRO A 96 -2.87 -7.46 -18.67
C PRO A 96 -2.84 -5.96 -18.34
N PRO A 97 -2.95 -5.58 -17.06
CA PRO A 97 -2.80 -4.19 -16.66
C PRO A 97 -1.34 -3.73 -16.84
N ASP A 98 -1.18 -2.44 -17.13
CA ASP A 98 0.13 -1.78 -17.23
C ASP A 98 0.61 -1.27 -15.86
N LEU A 99 -0.31 -1.17 -14.89
CA LEU A 99 -0.05 -0.66 -13.54
C LEU A 99 -1.02 -1.30 -12.53
N VAL A 100 -0.50 -1.66 -11.35
CA VAL A 100 -1.30 -2.03 -10.19
C VAL A 100 -1.16 -0.96 -9.12
N LEU A 101 -2.28 -0.47 -8.59
CA LEU A 101 -2.35 0.42 -7.44
C LEU A 101 -3.10 -0.27 -6.31
N SER A 102 -2.55 -0.24 -5.10
CA SER A 102 -3.18 -0.82 -3.91
C SER A 102 -3.37 0.26 -2.84
N GLY A 103 -4.60 0.47 -2.38
CA GLY A 103 -4.94 1.48 -1.37
C GLY A 103 -6.22 2.27 -1.73
N VAL A 104 -6.38 3.54 -1.35
CA VAL A 104 -5.55 4.26 -0.37
C VAL A 104 -5.93 3.76 1.03
N ASN A 105 -5.00 3.11 1.72
CA ASN A 105 -5.24 2.52 3.03
C ASN A 105 -5.58 3.60 4.08
N ARG A 106 -6.56 3.31 4.94
CA ARG A 106 -6.86 4.10 6.13
C ARG A 106 -5.88 3.77 7.25
N GLY A 107 -4.71 4.33 7.19
CA GLY A 107 -3.59 4.11 8.11
C GLY A 107 -2.29 4.04 7.34
N GLN A 108 -1.22 4.46 7.97
CA GLN A 108 0.10 4.38 7.35
C GLN A 108 0.65 2.95 7.35
N ASN A 109 1.42 2.64 6.32
CA ASN A 109 2.24 1.45 6.21
C ASN A 109 3.71 1.87 6.13
N LEU A 110 4.33 2.11 7.28
CA LEU A 110 5.67 2.66 7.44
C LEU A 110 6.55 1.70 8.21
N ALA A 111 7.85 1.73 7.96
CA ALA A 111 8.82 0.90 8.68
C ALA A 111 8.43 -0.59 8.62
N ASP A 112 8.47 -1.28 9.75
CA ASP A 112 8.15 -2.70 9.87
C ASP A 112 6.67 -3.03 9.61
N ASP A 113 5.75 -2.03 9.61
CA ASP A 113 4.33 -2.24 9.27
C ASP A 113 4.17 -2.83 7.86
N VAL A 114 5.12 -2.56 6.96
CA VAL A 114 5.17 -3.10 5.60
C VAL A 114 4.99 -4.63 5.57
N ASN A 115 5.58 -5.33 6.55
CA ASN A 115 5.53 -6.80 6.61
C ASN A 115 4.15 -7.37 6.96
N TYR A 116 3.27 -6.55 7.54
CA TYR A 116 1.91 -6.95 7.97
C TYR A 116 0.82 -6.36 7.09
N SER A 117 1.17 -5.49 6.15
CA SER A 117 0.24 -4.71 5.35
C SER A 117 -0.38 -5.50 4.21
N GLY A 118 -1.71 -5.61 4.20
CA GLY A 118 -2.46 -6.13 3.05
C GLY A 118 -2.39 -5.19 1.84
N THR A 119 -2.34 -3.87 2.07
CA THR A 119 -2.16 -2.87 1.01
C THR A 119 -0.84 -3.06 0.28
N VAL A 120 0.27 -3.18 1.03
CA VAL A 120 1.60 -3.41 0.45
C VAL A 120 1.64 -4.76 -0.24
N ALA A 121 1.02 -5.79 0.35
CA ALA A 121 0.93 -7.13 -0.22
C ALA A 121 0.25 -7.15 -1.60
N GLY A 122 -0.85 -6.40 -1.77
CA GLY A 122 -1.48 -6.27 -3.09
C GLY A 122 -0.55 -5.67 -4.15
N ALA A 123 0.26 -4.67 -3.78
CA ALA A 123 1.26 -4.11 -4.69
C ALA A 123 2.43 -5.08 -4.94
N ILE A 124 2.88 -5.81 -3.91
CA ILE A 124 3.90 -6.86 -4.05
C ILE A 124 3.44 -7.93 -5.03
N GLU A 125 2.20 -8.41 -4.91
CA GLU A 125 1.66 -9.42 -5.82
C GLU A 125 1.63 -8.93 -7.26
N GLY A 126 1.20 -7.68 -7.49
CA GLY A 126 1.26 -7.08 -8.83
C GLY A 126 2.67 -7.09 -9.43
N CYS A 127 3.66 -6.74 -8.63
CA CYS A 127 5.07 -6.74 -9.02
C CYS A 127 5.59 -8.16 -9.31
N LEU A 128 5.24 -9.15 -8.48
CA LEU A 128 5.58 -10.57 -8.71
C LEU A 128 4.94 -11.13 -9.98
N LEU A 129 3.79 -10.60 -10.37
CA LEU A 129 3.14 -10.93 -11.64
C LEU A 129 3.69 -10.16 -12.84
N GLY A 130 4.76 -9.37 -12.65
CA GLY A 130 5.47 -8.62 -13.69
C GLY A 130 4.83 -7.28 -14.04
N VAL A 131 3.97 -6.74 -13.18
CA VAL A 131 3.30 -5.45 -13.40
C VAL A 131 3.90 -4.40 -12.46
N PRO A 132 4.32 -3.21 -12.95
CA PRO A 132 4.70 -2.09 -12.09
C PRO A 132 3.63 -1.80 -11.06
N SER A 133 4.01 -1.62 -9.78
CA SER A 133 3.03 -1.59 -8.70
C SER A 133 3.36 -0.53 -7.64
N ILE A 134 2.32 0.11 -7.11
CA ILE A 134 2.42 1.14 -6.07
C ILE A 134 1.40 0.85 -4.96
N ALA A 135 1.87 0.83 -3.71
CA ALA A 135 1.02 0.86 -2.53
C ALA A 135 0.84 2.31 -2.05
N LEU A 136 -0.40 2.71 -1.73
CA LEU A 136 -0.73 4.06 -1.26
C LEU A 136 -1.47 3.99 0.08
N SER A 137 -1.03 4.79 1.04
CA SER A 137 -1.58 4.82 2.39
C SER A 137 -1.69 6.24 2.91
N LEU A 138 -2.73 6.52 3.70
CA LEU A 138 -2.92 7.79 4.39
C LEU A 138 -2.65 7.61 5.88
N ALA A 139 -1.65 8.30 6.42
CA ALA A 139 -1.38 8.28 7.84
C ALA A 139 -2.59 8.78 8.63
N ILE A 140 -2.87 8.15 9.76
CA ILE A 140 -3.82 8.63 10.77
C ILE A 140 -3.10 8.69 12.11
N GLY A 141 -3.24 9.78 12.84
CA GLY A 141 -2.47 9.99 14.08
C GLY A 141 -2.82 8.98 15.17
N ASN A 142 -4.11 8.72 15.35
CA ASN A 142 -4.66 7.73 16.27
C ASN A 142 -5.74 6.92 15.53
N TYR A 143 -5.64 5.60 15.53
CA TYR A 143 -6.60 4.72 14.84
C TYR A 143 -8.01 4.79 15.42
N GLU A 144 -8.15 5.03 16.73
CA GLU A 144 -9.45 5.09 17.39
C GLU A 144 -10.15 6.43 17.21
N THR A 145 -9.40 7.53 17.23
CA THR A 145 -9.94 8.90 17.23
C THR A 145 -9.53 9.74 16.02
N GLY A 146 -8.51 9.31 15.28
CA GLY A 146 -7.99 10.01 14.10
C GLY A 146 -8.97 9.91 12.94
N LYS A 147 -9.37 11.08 12.39
CA LYS A 147 -10.15 11.15 11.16
C LYS A 147 -9.18 11.25 9.97
N PRO A 148 -9.34 10.42 8.94
CA PRO A 148 -8.54 10.54 7.72
C PRO A 148 -8.91 11.83 6.97
N ILE A 149 -7.90 12.57 6.53
CA ILE A 149 -8.07 13.75 5.68
C ILE A 149 -7.84 13.30 4.23
N TRP A 150 -8.88 12.73 3.62
CA TRP A 150 -8.85 12.19 2.27
C TRP A 150 -8.55 13.23 1.18
N ASP A 151 -8.77 14.52 1.47
CA ASP A 151 -8.46 15.61 0.55
C ASP A 151 -6.97 15.67 0.20
N THR A 152 -6.10 15.21 1.10
CA THR A 152 -4.64 15.21 0.86
C THR A 152 -4.21 14.24 -0.24
N PRO A 153 -4.53 12.93 -0.18
CA PRO A 153 -4.25 12.05 -1.30
C PRO A 153 -5.04 12.41 -2.57
N MET A 154 -6.28 12.88 -2.47
CA MET A 154 -7.05 13.35 -3.63
C MET A 154 -6.34 14.50 -4.36
N ARG A 155 -5.82 15.48 -3.61
CA ARG A 155 -5.16 16.65 -4.18
C ARG A 155 -3.78 16.35 -4.79
N HIS A 156 -2.99 15.51 -4.12
CA HIS A 156 -1.58 15.30 -4.48
C HIS A 156 -1.32 14.00 -5.21
N GLY A 157 -2.22 13.02 -5.12
CA GLY A 157 -1.98 11.65 -5.62
C GLY A 157 -1.82 11.57 -7.13
N GLY A 158 -2.67 12.27 -7.88
CA GLY A 158 -2.60 12.27 -9.35
C GLY A 158 -1.29 12.87 -9.88
N GLU A 159 -0.87 14.02 -9.34
CA GLU A 159 0.41 14.64 -9.72
C GLU A 159 1.59 13.73 -9.35
N LEU A 160 1.57 13.16 -8.13
CA LEU A 160 2.59 12.23 -7.68
C LEU A 160 2.69 11.02 -8.62
N LEU A 161 1.56 10.39 -8.93
CA LEU A 161 1.50 9.23 -9.82
C LEU A 161 2.11 9.54 -11.20
N CYS A 162 1.76 10.66 -11.80
CA CYS A 162 2.36 11.10 -13.07
C CYS A 162 3.87 11.30 -12.97
N ARG A 163 4.37 11.90 -11.88
CA ARG A 163 5.82 12.08 -11.67
C ARG A 163 6.55 10.75 -11.55
N LEU A 164 5.97 9.79 -10.83
CA LEU A 164 6.56 8.46 -10.64
C LEU A 164 6.59 7.68 -11.96
N LEU A 165 5.49 7.67 -12.72
CA LEU A 165 5.43 7.03 -14.03
C LEU A 165 6.44 7.62 -15.03
N ASN A 166 6.62 8.94 -15.01
CA ASN A 166 7.62 9.60 -15.86
C ASN A 166 9.07 9.27 -15.47
N ALA A 167 9.34 9.10 -14.19
CA ALA A 167 10.66 8.72 -13.69
C ALA A 167 10.97 7.25 -13.98
N GLY A 168 9.96 6.38 -13.90
CA GLY A 168 10.12 4.93 -13.92
C GLY A 168 10.86 4.42 -12.69
N TRP A 169 10.84 3.11 -12.49
CA TRP A 169 11.59 2.42 -11.44
C TRP A 169 11.97 1.00 -11.89
N PRO A 170 13.00 0.37 -11.27
CA PRO A 170 13.46 -0.96 -11.66
C PRO A 170 12.39 -2.04 -11.49
N GLU A 171 12.51 -3.12 -12.27
CA GLU A 171 11.76 -4.37 -12.03
C GLU A 171 12.10 -4.94 -10.66
N GLY A 172 11.15 -5.65 -10.05
CA GLY A 172 11.31 -6.22 -8.70
C GLY A 172 11.23 -5.18 -7.57
N VAL A 173 10.85 -3.93 -7.88
CA VAL A 173 10.69 -2.86 -6.89
C VAL A 173 9.23 -2.41 -6.84
N VAL A 174 8.67 -2.32 -5.64
CA VAL A 174 7.37 -1.73 -5.34
C VAL A 174 7.57 -0.35 -4.73
N LEU A 175 6.79 0.64 -5.15
CA LEU A 175 6.80 1.94 -4.51
C LEU A 175 5.76 1.98 -3.38
N ASN A 176 6.21 2.23 -2.16
CA ASN A 176 5.35 2.42 -0.99
C ASN A 176 5.20 3.92 -0.72
N VAL A 177 4.00 4.43 -0.95
CA VAL A 177 3.63 5.85 -0.80
C VAL A 177 2.82 6.03 0.47
N ASN A 178 3.21 6.99 1.31
CA ASN A 178 2.45 7.35 2.50
C ASN A 178 2.20 8.87 2.54
N PHE A 179 0.92 9.24 2.59
CA PHE A 179 0.48 10.63 2.73
C PHE A 179 0.41 11.02 4.20
N PRO A 180 0.85 12.23 4.59
CA PRO A 180 0.66 12.74 5.95
C PRO A 180 -0.82 13.10 6.18
N ASN A 181 -1.32 12.92 7.40
CA ASN A 181 -2.68 13.33 7.77
C ASN A 181 -2.72 14.82 8.14
N CYS A 182 -2.66 15.67 7.17
CA CYS A 182 -2.76 17.12 7.30
C CYS A 182 -3.61 17.68 6.16
N GLN A 183 -3.95 18.97 6.20
CA GLN A 183 -4.64 19.58 5.07
C GLN A 183 -3.73 19.61 3.82
N PRO A 184 -4.30 19.59 2.61
CA PRO A 184 -3.52 19.56 1.38
C PRO A 184 -2.49 20.70 1.28
N ASP A 185 -2.86 21.90 1.71
CA ASP A 185 -1.99 23.08 1.66
C ASP A 185 -0.86 23.05 2.72
N ASP A 186 -0.98 22.20 3.74
CA ASP A 186 0.04 22.01 4.79
C ASP A 186 1.10 20.97 4.42
N VAL A 187 0.95 20.28 3.28
CA VAL A 187 1.92 19.30 2.78
C VAL A 187 3.22 20.00 2.40
N LYS A 188 4.32 19.64 3.09
CA LYS A 188 5.64 20.23 2.93
C LYS A 188 6.47 19.64 1.79
N GLY A 189 5.79 19.04 0.81
CA GLY A 189 6.40 18.43 -0.37
C GLY A 189 6.54 16.92 -0.26
N MET A 190 7.28 16.33 -1.20
CA MET A 190 7.49 14.88 -1.34
C MET A 190 8.95 14.55 -0.99
N ALA A 191 9.19 13.35 -0.48
CA ALA A 191 10.54 12.88 -0.16
C ALA A 191 10.68 11.40 -0.59
N VAL A 192 11.77 11.09 -1.27
CA VAL A 192 12.24 9.71 -1.43
C VAL A 192 12.90 9.30 -0.12
N THR A 193 12.53 8.15 0.39
CA THR A 193 12.88 7.73 1.76
C THR A 193 13.38 6.29 1.78
N THR A 194 14.09 5.96 2.84
CA THR A 194 14.36 4.57 3.21
C THR A 194 13.28 4.07 4.15
N GLN A 195 13.08 2.76 4.18
CA GLN A 195 12.26 2.10 5.21
C GLN A 195 12.86 2.40 6.58
N GLY A 196 12.04 2.88 7.51
CA GLY A 196 12.42 3.08 8.89
C GLY A 196 12.42 1.79 9.69
N GLN A 197 12.69 1.92 10.97
CA GLN A 197 12.57 0.82 11.93
C GLN A 197 11.72 1.26 13.11
N ARG A 198 10.89 0.38 13.59
CA ARG A 198 10.14 0.60 14.83
C ARG A 198 10.88 -0.02 16.00
N HIS A 199 10.57 0.46 17.19
CA HIS A 199 11.13 -0.14 18.41
C HIS A 199 10.52 -1.55 18.61
N PRO A 200 11.31 -2.57 19.01
CA PRO A 200 10.81 -3.94 19.20
C PRO A 200 9.63 -4.07 20.17
N ASP A 201 9.52 -3.19 21.17
CA ASP A 201 8.45 -3.20 22.17
C ASP A 201 7.11 -2.64 21.69
N LEU A 202 6.89 -2.58 20.36
CA LEU A 202 5.64 -2.04 19.81
C LEU A 202 4.47 -2.97 19.91
N LEU A 203 4.71 -4.27 19.91
CA LEU A 203 3.65 -5.26 20.05
C LEU A 203 3.27 -5.40 21.52
N ARG A 204 2.02 -5.07 21.82
CA ARG A 204 1.43 -5.20 23.14
C ARG A 204 0.36 -6.27 23.12
N ILE A 205 0.35 -7.11 24.14
CA ILE A 205 -0.74 -8.06 24.38
C ILE A 205 -1.58 -7.52 25.53
N GLU A 206 -2.87 -7.34 25.29
CA GLU A 206 -3.87 -7.02 26.30
C GLU A 206 -4.68 -8.28 26.62
N ASP A 207 -4.64 -8.75 27.85
CA ASP A 207 -5.46 -9.84 28.32
C ASP A 207 -6.78 -9.33 28.94
N ARG A 208 -7.85 -10.02 28.66
CA ARG A 208 -9.21 -9.73 29.16
C ARG A 208 -9.96 -11.04 29.47
N LEU A 209 -11.03 -10.94 30.21
CA LEU A 209 -11.95 -12.06 30.46
C LEU A 209 -13.28 -11.79 29.74
N ASP A 210 -13.85 -12.82 29.10
CA ASP A 210 -15.21 -12.76 28.59
C ASP A 210 -16.25 -12.82 29.73
N THR A 211 -17.52 -12.72 29.41
CA THR A 211 -18.63 -12.77 30.36
C THR A 211 -18.78 -14.13 31.09
N ARG A 212 -18.06 -15.16 30.63
CA ARG A 212 -18.00 -16.50 31.21
C ARG A 212 -16.70 -16.77 31.96
N GLY A 213 -15.85 -15.74 32.16
CA GLY A 213 -14.56 -15.84 32.81
C GLY A 213 -13.46 -16.53 32.00
N LYS A 214 -13.64 -16.72 30.70
CA LYS A 214 -12.60 -17.27 29.80
C LYS A 214 -11.66 -16.16 29.33
N PRO A 215 -10.35 -16.38 29.40
CA PRO A 215 -9.38 -15.38 28.90
C PRO A 215 -9.42 -15.27 27.38
N TYR A 216 -9.27 -14.03 26.89
CA TYR A 216 -8.99 -13.71 25.49
C TYR A 216 -7.98 -12.58 25.43
N TYR A 217 -7.31 -12.44 24.30
CA TYR A 217 -6.15 -11.57 24.15
C TYR A 217 -6.29 -10.70 22.92
N TRP A 218 -5.94 -9.42 23.06
CA TRP A 218 -5.77 -8.52 21.94
C TRP A 218 -4.29 -8.29 21.66
N VAL A 219 -3.90 -8.39 20.39
CA VAL A 219 -2.59 -7.92 19.94
C VAL A 219 -2.77 -6.50 19.43
N GLY A 220 -2.10 -5.56 20.06
CA GLY A 220 -2.13 -4.14 19.70
C GLY A 220 -0.75 -3.63 19.34
N ILE A 221 -0.72 -2.50 18.66
CA ILE A 221 0.52 -1.79 18.33
C ILE A 221 0.58 -0.51 19.14
N GLU A 222 1.54 -0.42 20.07
CA GLU A 222 1.81 0.79 20.85
C GLU A 222 2.73 1.73 20.08
N ARG A 223 2.26 2.95 19.76
CA ARG A 223 3.04 3.95 19.04
C ARG A 223 3.76 4.87 20.02
N ARG A 224 5.04 4.64 20.25
CA ARG A 224 5.88 5.58 20.99
C ARG A 224 6.27 6.78 20.13
N LYS A 225 6.25 7.99 20.72
CA LYS A 225 6.72 9.21 20.07
C LYS A 225 8.27 9.23 20.08
N ALA A 226 8.86 8.49 19.16
CA ALA A 226 10.30 8.63 18.88
C ALA A 226 10.51 9.68 17.78
N LYS A 227 11.68 10.32 17.78
CA LYS A 227 12.11 11.13 16.63
C LYS A 227 12.81 10.18 15.65
N PRO A 228 12.17 9.85 14.51
CA PRO A 228 12.80 8.97 13.54
C PRO A 228 13.98 9.66 12.86
N PRO A 229 14.98 8.90 12.42
CA PRO A 229 16.12 9.43 11.68
C PRO A 229 15.65 10.15 10.41
N LYS A 230 16.30 11.28 10.09
CA LYS A 230 16.02 12.01 8.86
C LYS A 230 16.28 11.13 7.63
N GLY A 231 15.38 11.20 6.65
CA GLY A 231 15.47 10.40 5.42
C GLY A 231 14.67 9.11 5.47
N THR A 232 14.12 8.72 6.62
CA THR A 232 13.22 7.57 6.73
C THR A 232 11.77 7.95 6.39
N ASP A 233 10.95 6.97 6.05
CA ASP A 233 9.51 7.10 5.80
C ASP A 233 8.77 7.67 7.03
N LEU A 234 9.09 7.18 8.22
CA LEU A 234 8.57 7.71 9.50
C LEU A 234 8.84 9.19 9.66
N TRP A 235 10.09 9.64 9.37
CA TRP A 235 10.47 11.03 9.46
C TRP A 235 9.70 11.89 8.44
N ALA A 236 9.58 11.42 7.21
CA ALA A 236 8.90 12.18 6.16
C ALA A 236 7.44 12.46 6.54
N VAL A 237 6.69 11.44 6.92
CA VAL A 237 5.28 11.56 7.29
C VAL A 237 5.11 12.41 8.55
N GLN A 238 5.93 12.21 9.60
CA GLN A 238 5.87 13.03 10.82
C GLN A 238 6.21 14.50 10.55
N SER A 239 7.04 14.79 9.54
CA SER A 239 7.38 16.17 9.15
C SER A 239 6.37 16.82 8.19
N GLY A 240 5.25 16.15 7.88
CA GLY A 240 4.23 16.63 6.96
C GLY A 240 4.60 16.49 5.49
N ARG A 241 5.42 15.51 5.13
CA ARG A 241 5.82 15.22 3.75
C ARG A 241 5.21 13.92 3.27
N ILE A 242 4.91 13.85 1.99
CA ILE A 242 4.57 12.59 1.33
C ILE A 242 5.85 11.77 1.22
N SER A 243 5.83 10.55 1.77
CA SER A 243 6.93 9.59 1.69
C SER A 243 6.78 8.70 0.46
N VAL A 244 7.85 8.47 -0.26
CA VAL A 244 7.96 7.50 -1.35
C VAL A 244 9.16 6.59 -1.05
N THR A 245 8.89 5.36 -0.67
CA THR A 245 9.91 4.37 -0.32
C THR A 245 9.95 3.27 -1.38
N PRO A 246 11.04 3.09 -2.14
CA PRO A 246 11.19 1.92 -3.00
C PRO A 246 11.49 0.70 -2.13
N LEU A 247 10.66 -0.35 -2.27
CA LEU A 247 10.79 -1.62 -1.57
C LEU A 247 11.28 -2.68 -2.55
N GLN A 248 12.38 -3.32 -2.23
CA GLN A 248 12.93 -4.44 -3.00
C GLN A 248 12.27 -5.74 -2.54
N LEU A 249 11.95 -6.62 -3.49
CA LEU A 249 11.29 -7.90 -3.20
C LEU A 249 12.28 -9.03 -2.95
N ASP A 250 13.52 -8.88 -3.35
CA ASP A 250 14.60 -9.81 -3.00
C ASP A 250 15.08 -9.51 -1.58
N PHE A 251 14.87 -10.46 -0.68
CA PHE A 251 15.29 -10.36 0.72
C PHE A 251 16.70 -10.89 0.96
N THR A 252 17.45 -11.25 -0.09
CA THR A 252 18.83 -11.73 0.04
C THR A 252 19.73 -10.58 0.52
N ASP A 253 20.42 -10.79 1.62
CA ASP A 253 21.47 -9.89 2.10
C ASP A 253 22.80 -10.32 1.49
N GLU A 254 23.34 -9.51 0.56
CA GLU A 254 24.56 -9.85 -0.19
C GLU A 254 25.80 -9.93 0.72
N GLU A 255 25.89 -9.08 1.76
CA GLU A 255 27.02 -9.11 2.70
C GLU A 255 26.99 -10.39 3.56
N ALA A 256 25.80 -10.78 4.02
CA ALA A 256 25.62 -12.03 4.73
C ALA A 256 25.89 -13.25 3.83
N LEU A 257 25.51 -13.19 2.55
CA LEU A 257 25.77 -14.26 1.57
C LEU A 257 27.27 -14.53 1.44
N GLU A 258 28.08 -13.48 1.22
CA GLU A 258 29.53 -13.61 1.10
C GLU A 258 30.17 -14.16 2.37
N THR A 259 29.71 -13.69 3.53
CA THR A 259 30.21 -14.15 4.85
C THR A 259 29.91 -15.63 5.06
N LEU A 260 28.69 -16.07 4.72
CA LEU A 260 28.27 -17.46 4.87
C LEU A 260 28.96 -18.39 3.87
N ALA A 261 29.13 -17.95 2.60
CA ALA A 261 29.87 -18.72 1.59
C ALA A 261 31.29 -19.00 2.05
N ALA A 262 32.00 -17.98 2.52
CA ALA A 262 33.35 -18.17 3.07
C ALA A 262 33.38 -19.10 4.29
N ALA A 263 32.39 -19.07 5.16
CA ALA A 263 32.30 -19.95 6.33
C ALA A 263 31.99 -21.43 5.95
N LEU A 264 31.28 -21.64 4.84
CA LEU A 264 30.91 -22.96 4.34
C LEU A 264 31.94 -23.53 3.37
N GLY A 265 32.97 -22.77 2.98
CA GLY A 265 34.06 -23.18 2.13
C GLY A 265 33.73 -23.17 0.63
N GLU A 266 32.82 -22.29 0.24
CA GLU A 266 32.50 -22.03 -1.17
C GLU A 266 33.41 -20.97 -1.78
#